data_e76e47f5e6b4d9e901c5d4a81eb7e139
#
_entry.id   e76e47f5e6b4d9e901c5d4a81eb7e139
#
_cell.length_a   1.000
_cell.length_b   1.000
_cell.length_c   1.000
_cell.angle_alpha   90.00
_cell.angle_beta   90.00
_cell.angle_gamma   90.00
#
_symmetry.space_group_name_H-M   'P 1'
#
loop_
_entity.id
_entity.type
_entity.pdbx_description
1 polymer ?
#
loop_
_entity_poly.entity_id
_entity_poly.type
_entity_poly.pdbx_seq_one_letter_code
_entity_poly.pdbx_strand_id
1 'polypeptide(L)'
;IASPGGAGSPAVGTVFEQRVPERSGRASASAGVFQGLLSNGSAGFVVERRIDVASEFFCEMLWSGGRPLMTVTAQYSAPVLDLVGRASGLVTLDPRSDEHAAVVDLSVRACAALNLTDGFAHCEVMRDSLGQWWFGEVAARPGGQEIGGLTSRLLGYDIHDVIAAMARGKQPKIGSVYRCPQLASSVPLVPVGRVLRVPDREDVLAWDGVVDVEIMCRPGDVGSGSHHSTDAAAAYIFFEPSSPRNALAEMARLASSFTIETAA
;
A
#
# COMPACT_ATOMS: atom_id res chain seq x y z
N ILE A 1 8.82 -2.87 -14.51
CA ILE A 1 7.38 -2.87 -14.17
C ILE A 1 6.63 -2.71 -15.47
N ALA A 2 5.64 -3.55 -15.73
CA ALA A 2 4.79 -3.47 -16.91
C ALA A 2 3.36 -3.18 -16.46
N SER A 3 2.75 -2.13 -16.99
CA SER A 3 1.34 -1.78 -16.75
C SER A 3 0.55 -1.89 -18.05
N PRO A 4 -0.71 -2.31 -18.04
CA PRO A 4 -1.55 -2.33 -19.23
C PRO A 4 -1.90 -0.90 -19.66
N GLY A 5 -1.59 -0.54 -20.88
CA GLY A 5 -1.86 0.76 -21.47
C GLY A 5 -2.36 0.65 -22.90
N GLY A 6 -3.17 1.60 -23.32
CA GLY A 6 -3.99 1.63 -24.54
C GLY A 6 -3.29 1.28 -25.87
N ALA A 7 -4.10 0.93 -26.85
CA ALA A 7 -3.77 0.34 -28.13
C ALA A 7 -2.64 1.03 -28.89
N GLY A 8 -1.64 0.28 -29.33
CA GLY A 8 -0.80 0.65 -30.46
C GLY A 8 0.71 0.62 -30.31
N SER A 9 1.31 -0.33 -29.60
CA SER A 9 2.78 -0.53 -29.67
C SER A 9 3.13 -1.95 -30.09
N PRO A 10 4.02 -2.15 -31.08
CA PRO A 10 4.39 -3.48 -31.54
C PRO A 10 5.46 -4.13 -30.67
N ALA A 11 5.32 -5.44 -30.49
CA ALA A 11 6.36 -6.41 -30.16
C ALA A 11 7.27 -6.11 -28.96
N VAL A 12 6.74 -6.18 -27.75
CA VAL A 12 7.54 -6.13 -26.51
C VAL A 12 7.87 -7.52 -25.94
N GLY A 13 7.23 -8.58 -26.47
CA GLY A 13 7.39 -9.95 -25.96
C GLY A 13 8.83 -10.47 -25.96
N THR A 14 9.62 -10.14 -26.97
CA THR A 14 10.97 -10.69 -27.16
C THR A 14 12.03 -10.08 -26.24
N VAL A 15 11.83 -8.87 -25.76
CA VAL A 15 12.80 -8.19 -24.89
C VAL A 15 12.67 -8.66 -23.44
N PHE A 16 11.51 -9.15 -23.05
CA PHE A 16 11.25 -9.58 -21.68
C PHE A 16 11.81 -10.97 -21.37
N GLU A 17 11.81 -11.90 -22.33
CA GLU A 17 12.35 -13.25 -22.15
C GLU A 17 13.87 -13.26 -21.91
N GLN A 18 14.60 -12.28 -22.41
CA GLN A 18 16.07 -12.25 -22.30
C GLN A 18 16.63 -11.59 -21.04
N ARG A 19 15.82 -10.95 -20.18
CA ARG A 19 16.30 -10.16 -19.03
C ARG A 19 15.69 -10.46 -17.68
N VAL A 20 14.91 -11.52 -17.53
CA VAL A 20 14.51 -11.99 -16.19
C VAL A 20 15.68 -12.81 -15.64
N PRO A 21 16.50 -12.31 -14.72
CA PRO A 21 17.50 -13.17 -14.09
C PRO A 21 16.74 -14.28 -13.37
N GLU A 22 17.15 -15.52 -13.61
CA GLU A 22 16.75 -16.68 -12.81
C GLU A 22 17.13 -16.44 -11.35
N ARG A 23 16.27 -15.74 -10.62
CA ARG A 23 16.30 -15.75 -9.16
C ARG A 23 15.42 -16.90 -8.72
N SER A 24 16.12 -17.92 -8.24
CA SER A 24 15.61 -19.13 -7.60
C SER A 24 14.21 -19.00 -6.95
N GLY A 25 13.27 -19.81 -7.40
CA GLY A 25 12.07 -20.25 -6.68
C GLY A 25 10.88 -19.28 -6.62
N ARG A 26 11.04 -18.00 -6.91
CA ARG A 26 9.96 -16.99 -6.82
C ARG A 26 9.36 -16.55 -8.16
N ALA A 27 9.96 -16.93 -9.27
CA ALA A 27 9.53 -16.54 -10.62
C ALA A 27 8.24 -17.21 -11.09
N SER A 28 7.81 -18.32 -10.48
CA SER A 28 6.70 -19.12 -11.02
C SER A 28 5.31 -18.49 -10.87
N ALA A 29 5.07 -17.74 -9.81
CA ALA A 29 3.73 -17.20 -9.57
C ALA A 29 3.49 -15.90 -10.39
N SER A 30 4.47 -15.00 -10.44
CA SER A 30 4.40 -13.82 -11.32
C SER A 30 4.46 -14.19 -12.80
N ALA A 31 5.15 -15.25 -13.17
CA ALA A 31 5.16 -15.77 -14.54
C ALA A 31 3.78 -16.25 -14.99
N GLY A 32 2.97 -16.86 -14.11
CA GLY A 32 1.62 -17.32 -14.44
C GLY A 32 0.64 -16.18 -14.73
N VAL A 33 0.68 -15.10 -13.94
CA VAL A 33 -0.12 -13.89 -14.20
C VAL A 33 0.34 -13.22 -15.50
N PHE A 34 1.64 -13.13 -15.73
CA PHE A 34 2.22 -12.57 -16.95
C PHE A 34 1.85 -13.41 -18.20
N GLN A 35 1.94 -14.74 -18.13
CA GLN A 35 1.51 -15.61 -19.23
C GLN A 35 0.01 -15.47 -19.52
N GLY A 36 -0.84 -15.36 -18.49
CA GLY A 36 -2.28 -15.11 -18.65
C GLY A 36 -2.57 -13.79 -19.34
N LEU A 37 -1.84 -12.72 -19.01
CA LEU A 37 -1.97 -11.41 -19.66
C LEU A 37 -1.44 -11.43 -21.09
N LEU A 38 -0.33 -12.12 -21.37
CA LEU A 38 0.25 -12.28 -22.72
C LEU A 38 -0.62 -13.14 -23.64
N SER A 39 -1.27 -14.18 -23.09
CA SER A 39 -2.11 -15.09 -23.87
C SER A 39 -3.46 -14.47 -24.27
N ASN A 40 -3.92 -13.44 -23.58
CA ASN A 40 -5.19 -12.77 -23.87
C ASN A 40 -5.14 -11.82 -25.08
N GLY A 41 -4.01 -11.61 -25.74
CA GLY A 41 -3.87 -10.94 -27.03
C GLY A 41 -4.38 -9.49 -27.17
N SER A 42 -5.05 -8.95 -26.15
CA SER A 42 -5.74 -7.65 -26.17
C SER A 42 -5.15 -6.62 -25.20
N ALA A 43 -4.18 -6.99 -24.36
CA ALA A 43 -3.54 -6.07 -23.42
C ALA A 43 -2.25 -5.49 -24.03
N GLY A 44 -2.19 -4.17 -24.15
CA GLY A 44 -0.94 -3.46 -24.39
C GLY A 44 -0.09 -3.42 -23.13
N PHE A 45 1.24 -3.39 -23.32
CA PHE A 45 2.20 -3.28 -22.22
C PHE A 45 3.00 -1.99 -22.36
N VAL A 46 3.28 -1.35 -21.22
CA VAL A 46 4.29 -0.29 -21.12
C VAL A 46 5.56 -0.90 -20.54
N VAL A 47 6.67 -0.64 -21.20
CA VAL A 47 8.00 -1.06 -20.71
C VAL A 47 8.76 0.17 -20.28
N GLU A 48 9.15 0.20 -19.02
CA GLU A 48 9.83 1.33 -18.41
C GLU A 48 11.22 0.92 -17.91
N ARG A 49 12.05 1.91 -17.69
CA ARG A 49 13.35 1.67 -17.06
C ARG A 49 13.12 1.15 -15.62
N ARG A 50 13.76 0.06 -15.28
CA ARG A 50 13.77 -0.43 -13.89
C ARG A 50 14.52 0.56 -13.00
N ILE A 51 13.88 0.94 -11.90
CA ILE A 51 14.47 1.72 -10.82
C ILE A 51 14.98 0.75 -9.74
N ASP A 52 16.18 0.99 -9.22
CA ASP A 52 16.73 0.27 -8.06
C ASP A 52 16.18 0.89 -6.77
N VAL A 53 14.95 0.48 -6.42
CA VAL A 53 14.17 1.09 -5.34
C VAL A 53 14.76 0.70 -3.99
N ALA A 54 15.20 1.68 -3.22
CA ALA A 54 15.65 1.51 -1.83
C ALA A 54 14.51 1.70 -0.82
N SER A 55 13.59 2.61 -1.13
CA SER A 55 12.40 2.88 -0.30
C SER A 55 11.24 3.29 -1.18
N GLU A 56 10.03 2.90 -0.78
CA GLU A 56 8.81 3.23 -1.48
C GLU A 56 7.82 3.89 -0.53
N PHE A 57 7.09 4.87 -1.03
CA PHE A 57 6.23 5.76 -0.27
C PHE A 57 4.91 5.93 -1.01
N PHE A 58 3.87 6.32 -0.27
CA PHE A 58 2.68 6.87 -0.89
C PHE A 58 2.36 8.27 -0.40
N CYS A 59 1.61 8.98 -1.20
CA CYS A 59 0.90 10.21 -0.82
C CYS A 59 -0.59 10.01 -1.08
N GLU A 60 -1.35 9.94 -0.01
CA GLU A 60 -2.81 9.97 -0.08
C GLU A 60 -3.27 11.42 -0.04
N MET A 61 -4.02 11.84 -1.04
CA MET A 61 -4.48 13.23 -1.17
C MET A 61 -5.98 13.30 -1.39
N LEU A 62 -6.57 14.37 -0.89
CA LEU A 62 -7.90 14.82 -1.28
C LEU A 62 -7.80 16.17 -1.97
N TRP A 63 -8.32 16.25 -3.18
CA TRP A 63 -8.31 17.44 -4.01
C TRP A 63 -9.67 18.10 -4.04
N SER A 64 -9.68 19.43 -4.06
CA SER A 64 -10.88 20.22 -4.37
C SER A 64 -10.49 21.58 -4.97
N GLY A 65 -11.14 21.92 -6.08
CA GLY A 65 -10.88 23.16 -6.81
C GLY A 65 -9.44 23.28 -7.30
N GLY A 66 -8.83 22.18 -7.75
CA GLY A 66 -7.48 22.15 -8.32
C GLY A 66 -6.33 22.25 -7.31
N ARG A 67 -6.59 22.01 -6.03
CA ARG A 67 -5.57 22.03 -4.97
C ARG A 67 -5.81 20.91 -3.93
N PRO A 68 -4.75 20.36 -3.33
CA PRO A 68 -4.91 19.40 -2.25
C PRO A 68 -5.48 20.08 -1.00
N LEU A 69 -6.56 19.51 -0.45
CA LEU A 69 -7.12 19.87 0.86
C LEU A 69 -6.47 19.08 1.98
N MET A 70 -5.95 17.89 1.66
CA MET A 70 -5.36 16.96 2.59
C MET A 70 -4.21 16.24 1.89
N THR A 71 -3.13 16.01 2.62
CA THR A 71 -2.02 15.15 2.24
C THR A 71 -1.62 14.28 3.42
N VAL A 72 -1.53 12.97 3.21
CA VAL A 72 -0.96 12.02 4.16
C VAL A 72 0.10 11.22 3.43
N THR A 73 1.30 11.16 3.98
CA THR A 73 2.38 10.36 3.42
C THR A 73 2.78 9.25 4.36
N ALA A 74 3.13 8.10 3.80
CA ALA A 74 3.72 7.02 4.56
C ALA A 74 4.78 6.29 3.72
N GLN A 75 5.65 5.59 4.42
CA GLN A 75 6.63 4.69 3.85
C GLN A 75 6.15 3.25 4.02
N TYR A 76 6.29 2.45 2.96
CA TYR A 76 6.12 1.00 3.03
C TYR A 76 7.27 0.35 3.78
N SER A 77 7.00 -0.78 4.43
CA SER A 77 8.03 -1.54 5.18
C SER A 77 9.19 -2.05 4.32
N ALA A 78 8.96 -2.20 3.02
CA ALA A 78 9.94 -2.47 1.97
C ALA A 78 9.35 -2.03 0.63
N PRO A 79 10.12 -2.00 -0.48
CA PRO A 79 9.55 -1.83 -1.81
C PRO A 79 8.41 -2.81 -2.06
N VAL A 80 7.27 -2.32 -2.60
CA VAL A 80 6.00 -3.10 -2.69
C VAL A 80 6.20 -4.43 -3.42
N LEU A 81 7.04 -4.47 -4.46
CA LEU A 81 7.36 -5.71 -5.17
C LEU A 81 8.10 -6.75 -4.30
N ASP A 82 8.82 -6.31 -3.27
CA ASP A 82 9.52 -7.20 -2.33
C ASP A 82 8.61 -7.70 -1.20
N LEU A 83 7.42 -7.08 -1.05
CA LEU A 83 6.42 -7.46 -0.05
C LEU A 83 5.51 -8.60 -0.49
N VAL A 84 5.54 -8.98 -1.76
CA VAL A 84 4.73 -10.10 -2.26
C VAL A 84 5.01 -11.38 -1.45
N GLY A 85 3.98 -11.92 -0.80
CA GLY A 85 4.06 -13.12 0.05
C GLY A 85 4.74 -12.91 1.40
N ARG A 86 4.80 -11.68 1.88
CA ARG A 86 5.37 -11.33 3.18
C ARG A 86 4.41 -10.47 3.97
N ALA A 87 4.54 -10.51 5.29
CA ALA A 87 3.94 -9.50 6.14
C ALA A 87 4.45 -8.12 5.71
N SER A 88 3.56 -7.17 5.64
CA SER A 88 3.82 -5.80 5.22
C SER A 88 3.38 -4.81 6.29
N GLY A 89 3.49 -3.55 5.99
CA GLY A 89 2.95 -2.47 6.80
C GLY A 89 3.45 -1.12 6.34
N LEU A 90 2.96 -0.11 7.00
CA LEU A 90 3.15 1.30 6.67
C LEU A 90 3.58 2.07 7.91
N VAL A 91 4.36 3.11 7.71
CA VAL A 91 4.67 4.10 8.76
C VAL A 91 4.44 5.49 8.19
N THR A 92 3.58 6.28 8.83
CA THR A 92 3.33 7.67 8.40
C THR A 92 4.58 8.52 8.63
N LEU A 93 4.84 9.44 7.71
CA LEU A 93 5.95 10.38 7.83
C LEU A 93 5.57 11.56 8.73
N ASP A 94 6.56 12.11 9.44
CA ASP A 94 6.39 13.40 10.11
C ASP A 94 6.14 14.49 9.06
N PRO A 95 5.04 15.26 9.15
CA PRO A 95 4.76 16.35 8.20
C PRO A 95 5.85 17.41 8.10
N ARG A 96 6.80 17.43 9.03
CA ARG A 96 7.93 18.36 9.03
C ARG A 96 9.20 17.77 8.45
N SER A 97 9.19 16.50 8.04
CA SER A 97 10.37 15.84 7.47
C SER A 97 10.60 16.21 6.01
N ASP A 98 11.86 16.15 5.59
CA ASP A 98 12.25 16.37 4.20
C ASP A 98 11.66 15.30 3.27
N GLU A 99 11.53 14.07 3.76
CA GLU A 99 10.88 12.97 3.01
C GLU A 99 9.41 13.28 2.74
N HIS A 100 8.67 13.76 3.74
CA HIS A 100 7.28 14.18 3.55
C HIS A 100 7.19 15.27 2.47
N ALA A 101 8.03 16.29 2.58
CA ALA A 101 8.02 17.40 1.63
C ALA A 101 8.31 16.95 0.20
N ALA A 102 9.30 16.06 0.01
CA ALA A 102 9.67 15.52 -1.29
C ALA A 102 8.55 14.66 -1.90
N VAL A 103 7.92 13.80 -1.11
CA VAL A 103 6.82 12.92 -1.56
C VAL A 103 5.62 13.77 -1.94
N VAL A 104 5.23 14.77 -1.12
CA VAL A 104 4.11 15.67 -1.41
C VAL A 104 4.37 16.49 -2.68
N ASP A 105 5.56 17.10 -2.82
CA ASP A 105 5.89 17.92 -3.99
C ASP A 105 5.76 17.12 -5.29
N LEU A 106 6.35 15.92 -5.33
CA LEU A 106 6.30 15.09 -6.53
C LEU A 106 4.88 14.64 -6.86
N SER A 107 4.10 14.26 -5.84
CA SER A 107 2.71 13.82 -6.00
C SER A 107 1.79 14.97 -6.46
N VAL A 108 1.94 16.15 -5.88
CA VAL A 108 1.15 17.34 -6.27
C VAL A 108 1.44 17.73 -7.71
N ARG A 109 2.72 17.74 -8.12
CA ARG A 109 3.10 18.03 -9.51
C ARG A 109 2.53 17.00 -10.49
N ALA A 110 2.54 15.72 -10.13
CA ALA A 110 1.97 14.66 -10.97
C ALA A 110 0.45 14.84 -11.14
N CYS A 111 -0.28 15.07 -10.07
CA CYS A 111 -1.72 15.32 -10.12
C CYS A 111 -2.09 16.58 -10.92
N ALA A 112 -1.33 17.65 -10.74
CA ALA A 112 -1.52 18.89 -11.50
C ALA A 112 -1.28 18.68 -13.01
N ALA A 113 -0.24 17.93 -13.38
CA ALA A 113 0.05 17.58 -14.77
C ALA A 113 -1.04 16.73 -15.43
N LEU A 114 -1.77 15.95 -14.63
CA LEU A 114 -2.93 15.16 -15.06
C LEU A 114 -4.25 15.93 -14.98
N ASN A 115 -4.23 17.23 -14.64
CA ASN A 115 -5.39 18.10 -14.47
C ASN A 115 -6.41 17.56 -13.45
N LEU A 116 -5.95 16.92 -12.37
CA LEU A 116 -6.83 16.52 -11.30
C LEU A 116 -7.36 17.76 -10.58
N THR A 117 -8.68 17.91 -10.52
CA THR A 117 -9.34 19.06 -9.88
C THR A 117 -10.00 18.69 -8.56
N ASP A 118 -10.67 17.54 -8.51
CA ASP A 118 -11.46 17.11 -7.37
C ASP A 118 -11.39 15.59 -7.23
N GLY A 119 -11.40 15.09 -6.00
CA GLY A 119 -11.39 13.67 -5.69
C GLY A 119 -10.16 13.22 -4.91
N PHE A 120 -10.14 11.94 -4.63
CA PHE A 120 -8.96 11.31 -4.04
C PHE A 120 -7.88 11.06 -5.10
N ALA A 121 -6.64 11.12 -4.66
CA ALA A 121 -5.49 10.65 -5.41
C ALA A 121 -4.57 9.87 -4.47
N HIS A 122 -4.31 8.63 -4.84
CA HIS A 122 -3.28 7.80 -4.22
C HIS A 122 -2.08 7.77 -5.15
N CYS A 123 -0.96 8.37 -4.73
CA CYS A 123 0.28 8.42 -5.50
C CYS A 123 1.32 7.52 -4.87
N GLU A 124 2.04 6.76 -5.69
CA GLU A 124 3.21 5.99 -5.28
C GLU A 124 4.49 6.68 -5.74
N VAL A 125 5.44 6.79 -4.83
CA VAL A 125 6.70 7.51 -5.01
C VAL A 125 7.84 6.63 -4.52
N MET A 126 8.90 6.54 -5.32
CA MET A 126 10.06 5.71 -5.03
C MET A 126 11.28 6.59 -4.75
N ARG A 127 12.16 6.12 -3.88
CA ARG A 127 13.50 6.66 -3.71
C ARG A 127 14.50 5.55 -4.03
N ASP A 128 15.43 5.83 -4.95
CA ASP A 128 16.45 4.85 -5.33
C ASP A 128 17.62 4.80 -4.35
N SER A 129 18.54 3.86 -4.56
CA SER A 129 19.73 3.66 -3.75
C SER A 129 20.73 4.85 -3.79
N LEU A 130 20.58 5.75 -4.76
CA LEU A 130 21.35 6.99 -4.88
C LEU A 130 20.66 8.18 -4.22
N GLY A 131 19.45 7.98 -3.65
CA GLY A 131 18.66 9.01 -3.00
C GLY A 131 17.82 9.85 -3.95
N GLN A 132 17.74 9.51 -5.24
CA GLN A 132 16.91 10.21 -6.22
C GLN A 132 15.45 9.78 -6.06
N TRP A 133 14.53 10.76 -6.18
CA TRP A 133 13.10 10.57 -6.10
C TRP A 133 12.50 10.33 -7.48
N TRP A 134 11.57 9.36 -7.55
CA TRP A 134 10.89 8.93 -8.76
C TRP A 134 9.39 8.85 -8.51
N PHE A 135 8.61 9.37 -9.44
CA PHE A 135 7.18 9.15 -9.46
C PHE A 135 6.90 7.72 -9.98
N GLY A 136 6.09 6.95 -9.26
CA GLY A 136 5.66 5.61 -9.64
C GLY A 136 4.35 5.64 -10.43
N GLU A 137 3.26 5.83 -9.71
CA GLU A 137 1.92 5.88 -10.31
C GLU A 137 0.99 6.79 -9.50
N VAL A 138 -0.18 7.09 -10.09
CA VAL A 138 -1.30 7.73 -9.40
C VAL A 138 -2.60 7.05 -9.77
N ALA A 139 -3.42 6.79 -8.77
CA ALA A 139 -4.79 6.32 -8.93
C ALA A 139 -5.76 7.38 -8.44
N ALA A 140 -6.78 7.71 -9.25
CA ALA A 140 -7.83 8.67 -8.89
C ALA A 140 -8.89 8.00 -7.97
N ARG A 141 -8.44 7.46 -6.85
CA ARG A 141 -9.21 6.79 -5.81
C ARG A 141 -8.44 6.83 -4.50
N PRO A 142 -9.09 6.54 -3.35
CA PRO A 142 -8.37 6.25 -2.11
C PRO A 142 -7.44 5.04 -2.26
N GLY A 143 -6.36 5.01 -1.48
CA GLY A 143 -5.51 3.85 -1.31
C GLY A 143 -6.31 2.64 -0.81
N GLY A 144 -5.85 1.45 -1.17
CA GLY A 144 -6.46 0.19 -0.77
C GLY A 144 -6.03 -0.28 0.62
N GLN A 145 -6.56 -1.43 1.02
CA GLN A 145 -6.16 -2.14 2.24
C GLN A 145 -6.23 -1.26 3.50
N GLU A 146 -5.19 -1.30 4.33
CA GLU A 146 -5.09 -0.55 5.58
C GLU A 146 -4.91 0.96 5.41
N ILE A 147 -4.65 1.46 4.19
CA ILE A 147 -4.35 2.89 3.95
C ILE A 147 -5.51 3.78 4.36
N GLY A 148 -6.73 3.42 3.97
CA GLY A 148 -7.94 4.14 4.37
C GLY A 148 -8.14 4.15 5.88
N GLY A 149 -7.94 3.00 6.52
CA GLY A 149 -7.99 2.85 7.97
C GLY A 149 -6.93 3.67 8.69
N LEU A 150 -5.70 3.66 8.19
CA LEU A 150 -4.58 4.44 8.70
C LEU A 150 -4.87 5.95 8.61
N THR A 151 -5.30 6.40 7.45
CA THR A 151 -5.59 7.82 7.17
C THR A 151 -6.75 8.33 8.02
N SER A 152 -7.82 7.55 8.13
CA SER A 152 -8.99 7.88 8.95
C SER A 152 -8.63 8.03 10.42
N ARG A 153 -7.80 7.15 10.96
CA ARG A 153 -7.35 7.20 12.36
C ARG A 153 -6.43 8.39 12.61
N LEU A 154 -5.50 8.63 11.68
CA LEU A 154 -4.55 9.73 11.80
C LEU A 154 -5.24 11.09 11.81
N LEU A 155 -6.22 11.31 10.96
CA LEU A 155 -6.93 12.58 10.80
C LEU A 155 -8.25 12.64 11.57
N GLY A 156 -8.75 11.51 12.07
CA GLY A 156 -9.98 11.43 12.86
C GLY A 156 -11.24 11.71 12.06
N TYR A 157 -11.33 11.24 10.83
CA TYR A 157 -12.55 11.22 10.02
C TYR A 157 -12.82 9.82 9.44
N ASP A 158 -14.02 9.62 8.95
CA ASP A 158 -14.37 8.43 8.17
C ASP A 158 -14.20 8.73 6.67
N ILE A 159 -13.37 7.93 5.98
CA ILE A 159 -13.10 8.10 4.55
C ILE A 159 -14.38 7.90 3.70
N HIS A 160 -15.28 7.02 4.13
CA HIS A 160 -16.54 6.77 3.42
C HIS A 160 -17.49 7.97 3.53
N ASP A 161 -17.52 8.65 4.68
CA ASP A 161 -18.27 9.89 4.86
C ASP A 161 -17.73 11.00 3.97
N VAL A 162 -16.41 11.10 3.84
CA VAL A 162 -15.75 12.06 2.92
C VAL A 162 -16.14 11.76 1.48
N ILE A 163 -16.01 10.52 1.02
CA ILE A 163 -16.40 10.10 -0.33
C ILE A 163 -17.88 10.40 -0.59
N ALA A 164 -18.74 10.04 0.36
CA ALA A 164 -20.18 10.29 0.25
C ALA A 164 -20.55 11.77 0.24
N ALA A 165 -19.83 12.63 0.96
CA ALA A 165 -20.01 14.08 0.92
C ALA A 165 -19.62 14.64 -0.45
N MET A 166 -18.47 14.25 -0.98
CA MET A 166 -18.00 14.69 -2.30
C MET A 166 -18.94 14.25 -3.42
N ALA A 167 -19.38 12.98 -3.41
CA ALA A 167 -20.34 12.47 -4.39
C ALA A 167 -21.67 13.26 -4.41
N ARG A 168 -22.01 13.91 -3.28
CA ARG A 168 -23.19 14.80 -3.18
C ARG A 168 -22.87 16.28 -3.46
N GLY A 169 -21.68 16.59 -3.95
CA GLY A 169 -21.23 17.96 -4.21
C GLY A 169 -21.06 18.80 -2.93
N LYS A 170 -20.89 18.16 -1.76
CA LYS A 170 -20.66 18.85 -0.49
C LYS A 170 -19.17 18.91 -0.19
N GLN A 171 -18.75 20.03 0.39
CA GLN A 171 -17.37 20.14 0.92
C GLN A 171 -17.20 19.15 2.09
N PRO A 172 -16.21 18.24 2.01
CA PRO A 172 -15.95 17.32 3.10
C PRO A 172 -15.37 18.07 4.31
N LYS A 173 -15.78 17.66 5.49
CA LYS A 173 -15.17 18.14 6.73
C LYS A 173 -13.99 17.25 7.06
N ILE A 174 -12.80 17.76 6.89
CA ILE A 174 -11.56 17.07 7.20
C ILE A 174 -10.87 17.81 8.34
N GLY A 175 -10.44 17.08 9.35
CA GLY A 175 -9.54 17.62 10.37
C GLY A 175 -8.19 17.95 9.74
N SER A 176 -7.63 19.08 10.08
CA SER A 176 -6.31 19.51 9.61
C SER A 176 -5.16 19.08 10.54
N VAL A 177 -5.46 18.34 11.59
CA VAL A 177 -4.50 18.05 12.67
C VAL A 177 -4.31 16.55 12.79
N TYR A 178 -3.08 16.12 12.59
CA TYR A 178 -2.66 14.78 12.97
C TYR A 178 -2.90 14.59 14.49
N ARG A 179 -3.66 13.55 14.84
CA ARG A 179 -3.97 13.29 16.26
C ARG A 179 -2.80 12.69 17.01
N CYS A 180 -1.90 12.02 16.29
CA CYS A 180 -0.65 11.48 16.82
C CYS A 180 0.51 11.85 15.88
N PRO A 181 1.75 11.98 16.40
CA PRO A 181 2.90 12.37 15.60
C PRO A 181 3.28 11.33 14.53
N GLN A 182 3.02 10.06 14.81
CA GLN A 182 3.19 8.95 13.86
C GLN A 182 2.22 7.84 14.16
N LEU A 183 1.67 7.26 13.11
CA LEU A 183 0.88 6.03 13.15
C LEU A 183 1.48 5.04 12.16
N ALA A 184 1.48 3.78 12.53
CA ALA A 184 1.96 2.70 11.69
C ALA A 184 0.93 1.58 11.59
N SER A 185 1.07 0.74 10.60
CA SER A 185 0.31 -0.50 10.48
C SER A 185 1.22 -1.71 10.33
N SER A 186 0.76 -2.85 10.79
CA SER A 186 1.38 -4.17 10.56
C SER A 186 0.32 -5.09 9.97
N VAL A 187 0.67 -5.77 8.88
CA VAL A 187 -0.24 -6.63 8.12
C VAL A 187 0.32 -8.05 8.08
N PRO A 188 -0.02 -8.90 9.06
CA PRO A 188 0.25 -10.33 9.00
C PRO A 188 -0.56 -10.98 7.88
N LEU A 189 -0.06 -12.09 7.34
CA LEU A 189 -0.73 -12.85 6.30
C LEU A 189 -1.42 -14.11 6.85
N VAL A 190 -2.50 -14.52 6.18
CA VAL A 190 -3.15 -15.81 6.45
C VAL A 190 -2.22 -16.94 6.00
N PRO A 191 -1.83 -17.88 6.88
CA PRO A 191 -1.03 -19.04 6.49
C PRO A 191 -1.79 -19.97 5.54
N VAL A 192 -1.05 -20.83 4.84
CA VAL A 192 -1.66 -21.90 4.03
C VAL A 192 -2.43 -22.86 4.93
N GLY A 193 -3.62 -23.29 4.48
CA GLY A 193 -4.46 -24.23 5.18
C GLY A 193 -5.78 -23.62 5.67
N ARG A 194 -6.60 -24.45 6.29
CA ARG A 194 -7.86 -24.01 6.89
C ARG A 194 -7.61 -23.35 8.23
N VAL A 195 -8.06 -22.12 8.39
CA VAL A 195 -7.98 -21.38 9.65
C VAL A 195 -8.83 -22.06 10.71
N LEU A 196 -8.21 -22.44 11.82
CA LEU A 196 -8.87 -23.02 12.99
C LEU A 196 -9.12 -21.98 14.07
N ARG A 197 -8.13 -21.12 14.30
CA ARG A 197 -8.18 -20.09 15.34
C ARG A 197 -7.43 -18.84 14.90
N VAL A 198 -7.95 -17.70 15.32
CA VAL A 198 -7.39 -16.36 15.12
C VAL A 198 -7.31 -15.70 16.50
N PRO A 199 -6.33 -14.84 16.79
CA PRO A 199 -6.30 -14.04 18.02
C PRO A 199 -7.57 -13.24 18.20
N ASP A 200 -8.05 -13.15 19.45
CA ASP A 200 -9.18 -12.29 19.77
C ASP A 200 -8.79 -10.81 19.67
N ARG A 201 -9.74 -9.98 19.21
CA ARG A 201 -9.49 -8.54 19.02
C ARG A 201 -9.03 -7.86 20.32
N GLU A 202 -9.61 -8.24 21.44
CA GLU A 202 -9.30 -7.68 22.75
C GLU A 202 -7.87 -8.01 23.19
N ASP A 203 -7.41 -9.23 22.91
CA ASP A 203 -6.03 -9.66 23.19
C ASP A 203 -5.03 -8.86 22.37
N VAL A 204 -5.31 -8.61 21.06
CA VAL A 204 -4.44 -7.83 20.20
C VAL A 204 -4.41 -6.36 20.63
N LEU A 205 -5.53 -5.80 21.04
CA LEU A 205 -5.61 -4.43 21.57
C LEU A 205 -4.83 -4.24 22.88
N ALA A 206 -4.59 -5.32 23.62
CA ALA A 206 -3.79 -5.26 24.84
C ALA A 206 -2.27 -5.26 24.56
N TRP A 207 -1.83 -5.44 23.31
CA TRP A 207 -0.42 -5.40 22.98
C TRP A 207 0.14 -3.98 23.02
N ASP A 208 1.38 -3.87 23.45
CA ASP A 208 2.06 -2.59 23.62
C ASP A 208 2.12 -1.79 22.31
N GLY A 209 1.67 -0.54 22.40
CA GLY A 209 1.61 0.42 21.30
C GLY A 209 0.42 0.23 20.36
N VAL A 210 -0.35 -0.86 20.42
CA VAL A 210 -1.50 -1.08 19.55
C VAL A 210 -2.64 -0.14 19.92
N VAL A 211 -3.17 0.59 18.92
CA VAL A 211 -4.27 1.53 19.11
C VAL A 211 -5.58 1.01 18.49
N ASP A 212 -5.50 0.15 17.49
CA ASP A 212 -6.66 -0.51 16.92
C ASP A 212 -6.26 -1.73 16.08
N VAL A 213 -7.22 -2.61 15.78
CA VAL A 213 -7.04 -3.76 14.91
C VAL A 213 -8.30 -4.11 14.14
N GLU A 214 -8.14 -4.41 12.87
CA GLU A 214 -9.18 -4.98 12.01
C GLU A 214 -8.77 -6.41 11.64
N ILE A 215 -9.51 -7.39 12.14
CA ILE A 215 -9.24 -8.80 11.85
C ILE A 215 -9.95 -9.17 10.54
N MET A 216 -9.20 -9.61 9.54
CA MET A 216 -9.65 -9.82 8.17
C MET A 216 -9.98 -11.29 7.87
N CYS A 217 -9.60 -12.22 8.74
CA CYS A 217 -9.86 -13.64 8.58
C CYS A 217 -10.59 -14.22 9.80
N ARG A 218 -11.22 -15.36 9.63
CA ARG A 218 -12.01 -16.04 10.67
C ARG A 218 -11.82 -17.56 10.58
N PRO A 219 -12.15 -18.30 11.65
CA PRO A 219 -12.18 -19.75 11.59
C PRO A 219 -13.06 -20.26 10.43
N GLY A 220 -12.52 -21.22 9.68
CA GLY A 220 -13.14 -21.79 8.49
C GLY A 220 -12.63 -21.22 7.16
N ASP A 221 -12.03 -20.05 7.13
CA ASP A 221 -11.39 -19.49 5.94
C ASP A 221 -10.22 -20.38 5.50
N VAL A 222 -9.87 -20.31 4.21
CA VAL A 222 -8.79 -21.13 3.64
C VAL A 222 -7.71 -20.21 3.06
N GLY A 223 -6.54 -20.24 3.69
CA GLY A 223 -5.35 -19.59 3.15
C GLY A 223 -4.81 -20.37 1.95
N SER A 224 -4.77 -19.74 0.80
CA SER A 224 -4.36 -20.39 -0.47
C SER A 224 -2.85 -20.37 -0.70
N GLY A 225 -2.09 -19.62 0.08
CA GLY A 225 -0.68 -19.34 -0.20
C GLY A 225 -0.45 -18.47 -1.44
N SER A 226 -1.54 -18.06 -2.11
CA SER A 226 -1.50 -17.12 -3.21
C SER A 226 -1.39 -15.70 -2.64
N HIS A 227 -0.15 -15.26 -2.50
CA HIS A 227 0.16 -13.97 -1.88
C HIS A 227 0.11 -12.78 -2.85
N HIS A 228 -0.62 -12.92 -3.96
CA HIS A 228 -0.71 -11.88 -5.00
C HIS A 228 -1.87 -10.92 -4.81
N SER A 229 -2.72 -11.17 -3.82
CA SER A 229 -3.91 -10.35 -3.59
C SER A 229 -3.93 -9.77 -2.19
N THR A 230 -4.66 -8.68 -2.07
CA THR A 230 -5.04 -8.05 -0.81
C THR A 230 -5.81 -9.00 0.13
N ASP A 231 -6.35 -10.09 -0.42
CA ASP A 231 -7.12 -11.10 0.31
C ASP A 231 -6.24 -11.99 1.22
N ALA A 232 -4.92 -11.87 1.13
CA ALA A 232 -4.00 -12.60 1.99
C ALA A 232 -3.79 -11.95 3.37
N ALA A 233 -4.25 -10.72 3.58
CA ALA A 233 -4.13 -10.05 4.88
C ALA A 233 -4.95 -10.76 5.95
N ALA A 234 -4.32 -11.07 7.07
CA ALA A 234 -4.99 -11.68 8.23
C ALA A 234 -5.57 -10.63 9.17
N ALA A 235 -4.89 -9.51 9.29
CA ALA A 235 -5.32 -8.36 10.08
C ALA A 235 -4.64 -7.08 9.60
N TYR A 236 -5.23 -5.94 9.94
CA TYR A 236 -4.60 -4.63 9.93
C TYR A 236 -4.44 -4.17 11.38
N ILE A 237 -3.22 -4.20 11.88
CA ILE A 237 -2.88 -3.82 13.25
C ILE A 237 -2.32 -2.40 13.22
N PHE A 238 -3.04 -1.44 13.79
CA PHE A 238 -2.62 -0.04 13.84
C PHE A 238 -1.95 0.23 15.19
N PHE A 239 -0.78 0.87 15.17
CA PHE A 239 0.00 1.11 16.37
C PHE A 239 0.77 2.43 16.32
N GLU A 240 1.04 2.98 17.49
CA GLU A 240 1.93 4.12 17.68
C GLU A 240 3.35 3.58 17.92
N PRO A 241 4.31 3.80 17.00
CA PRO A 241 5.65 3.31 17.20
C PRO A 241 6.35 4.07 18.33
N SER A 242 7.11 3.36 19.17
CA SER A 242 7.87 3.97 20.27
C SER A 242 8.89 5.02 19.80
N SER A 243 9.34 4.90 18.57
CA SER A 243 10.11 5.90 17.83
C SER A 243 10.06 5.61 16.32
N PRO A 244 10.34 6.62 15.46
CA PRO A 244 10.44 6.39 14.01
C PRO A 244 11.43 5.29 13.63
N ARG A 245 12.54 5.18 14.37
CA ARG A 245 13.59 4.19 14.09
C ARG A 245 13.16 2.76 14.43
N ASN A 246 12.24 2.61 15.37
CA ASN A 246 11.79 1.30 15.84
C ASN A 246 10.58 0.79 15.05
N ALA A 247 9.90 1.63 14.30
CA ALA A 247 8.63 1.31 13.63
C ALA A 247 8.68 0.02 12.80
N LEU A 248 9.72 -0.19 12.00
CA LEU A 248 9.86 -1.40 11.19
C LEU A 248 10.09 -2.67 12.04
N ALA A 249 10.87 -2.56 13.11
CA ALA A 249 11.09 -3.70 14.02
C ALA A 249 9.82 -4.05 14.81
N GLU A 250 9.09 -3.04 15.27
CA GLU A 250 7.81 -3.22 15.98
C GLU A 250 6.73 -3.79 15.04
N MET A 251 6.66 -3.33 13.80
CA MET A 251 5.82 -3.88 12.76
C MET A 251 6.07 -5.38 12.55
N ALA A 252 7.33 -5.78 12.38
CA ALA A 252 7.71 -7.18 12.23
C ALA A 252 7.37 -8.01 13.48
N ARG A 253 7.58 -7.46 14.67
CA ARG A 253 7.21 -8.08 15.95
C ARG A 253 5.69 -8.33 16.02
N LEU A 254 4.88 -7.31 15.72
CA LEU A 254 3.42 -7.42 15.75
C LEU A 254 2.91 -8.46 14.75
N ALA A 255 3.44 -8.45 13.51
CA ALA A 255 3.09 -9.46 12.52
C ALA A 255 3.41 -10.87 12.99
N SER A 256 4.57 -11.08 13.64
CA SER A 256 4.99 -12.40 14.17
C SER A 256 4.19 -12.82 15.39
N SER A 257 3.69 -11.87 16.18
CA SER A 257 2.87 -12.14 17.36
C SER A 257 1.43 -12.53 16.99
N PHE A 258 0.96 -12.14 15.79
CA PHE A 258 -0.38 -12.49 15.31
C PHE A 258 -0.41 -13.92 14.77
N THR A 259 -0.53 -14.88 15.70
CA THR A 259 -0.45 -16.31 15.40
C THR A 259 -1.81 -16.88 15.00
N ILE A 260 -1.89 -17.46 13.82
CA ILE A 260 -3.08 -18.15 13.30
C ILE A 260 -2.83 -19.65 13.33
N GLU A 261 -3.74 -20.40 13.96
CA GLU A 261 -3.73 -21.85 13.90
C GLU A 261 -4.41 -22.32 12.60
N THR A 262 -3.74 -23.19 11.85
CA THR A 262 -4.30 -23.76 10.61
C THR A 262 -4.20 -25.28 10.62
N ALA A 263 -5.14 -25.93 9.94
CA ALA A 263 -5.04 -27.33 9.54
C ALA A 263 -4.59 -27.40 8.07
N ALA A 264 -3.82 -28.47 7.78
CA ALA A 264 -3.35 -28.76 6.43
C ALA A 264 -4.49 -29.09 5.46
#